data_35442b103908465284ef6330b4b41be5
#
_entry.id   35442b103908465284ef6330b4b41be5
#
_cell.length_a   1.000
_cell.length_b   1.000
_cell.length_c   1.000
_cell.angle_alpha   90.00
_cell.angle_beta   90.00
_cell.angle_gamma   90.00
#
_symmetry.space_group_name_H-M   'P 1'
#
loop_
_entity.id
_entity.type
_entity.pdbx_description
1 polymer ?
#
loop_
_entity_poly.entity_id
_entity_poly.type
_entity_poly.pdbx_seq_one_letter_code
_entity_poly.pdbx_strand_id
1 'polypeptide(L)'
;TESTFMSFVKWANTARQLNIDWTLETMVNESLISRARNTLTAKFLHMPDATHLMFIDADIGWEPWHLLVLLNRDVDVIGGLYPMKTMPIKWVVNGFDGAEEGPDGFQEVSKAGTGFLLMKKHVFGKVQSHPAVKQYKNDIGLDPIYDQYLKTYFDTAVRQNRYYSEDWTFCENWRDIGGK
;
A
#
# COMPACT_ATOMS: atom_id res chain seq x y z
N THR A 1 8.92 14.37 -5.19
CA THR A 1 8.97 15.83 -5.03
C THR A 1 9.87 16.24 -3.87
N GLU A 2 10.22 17.53 -3.77
CA GLU A 2 10.97 18.09 -2.62
C GLU A 2 10.20 17.82 -1.30
N SER A 3 8.89 18.04 -1.32
CA SER A 3 8.03 17.79 -0.17
C SER A 3 8.11 16.34 0.32
N THR A 4 8.04 15.37 -0.59
CA THR A 4 8.17 13.94 -0.26
C THR A 4 9.55 13.62 0.31
N PHE A 5 10.61 14.17 -0.29
CA PHE A 5 11.97 13.99 0.22
C PHE A 5 12.12 14.53 1.64
N MET A 6 11.62 15.73 1.90
CA MET A 6 11.65 16.33 3.25
C MET A 6 10.86 15.52 4.27
N SER A 7 9.76 14.87 3.85
CA SER A 7 9.00 13.95 4.71
C SER A 7 9.84 12.77 5.18
N PHE A 8 10.61 12.15 4.27
CA PHE A 8 11.53 11.06 4.62
C PHE A 8 12.68 11.52 5.54
N VAL A 9 13.22 12.71 5.34
CA VAL A 9 14.24 13.29 6.25
C VAL A 9 13.67 13.46 7.66
N LYS A 10 12.47 14.01 7.80
CA LYS A 10 11.77 14.13 9.07
C LYS A 10 11.51 12.76 9.71
N TRP A 11 11.02 11.80 8.89
CA TRP A 11 10.76 10.44 9.35
C TRP A 11 12.02 9.76 9.89
N ALA A 12 13.16 9.86 9.20
CA ALA A 12 14.42 9.27 9.64
C ALA A 12 14.83 9.75 11.05
N ASN A 13 14.63 11.04 11.33
CA ASN A 13 14.89 11.60 12.66
C ASN A 13 13.91 11.06 13.71
N THR A 14 12.61 11.02 13.38
CA THR A 14 11.56 10.54 14.30
C THR A 14 11.72 9.05 14.58
N ALA A 15 11.94 8.23 13.55
CA ALA A 15 12.14 6.79 13.69
C ALA A 15 13.33 6.47 14.58
N ARG A 16 14.46 7.20 14.42
CA ARG A 16 15.63 7.06 15.28
C ARG A 16 15.31 7.40 16.76
N GLN A 17 14.54 8.46 17.01
CA GLN A 17 14.16 8.86 18.37
C GLN A 17 13.25 7.83 19.05
N LEU A 18 12.41 7.16 18.27
CA LEU A 18 11.43 6.17 18.74
C LEU A 18 11.94 4.72 18.65
N ASN A 19 13.18 4.50 18.23
CA ASN A 19 13.76 3.17 17.97
C ASN A 19 12.89 2.32 17.03
N ILE A 20 12.37 2.93 15.96
CA ILE A 20 11.63 2.24 14.89
C ILE A 20 12.61 1.89 13.77
N ASP A 21 12.80 0.61 13.53
CA ASP A 21 13.56 0.13 12.39
C ASP A 21 12.77 0.30 11.09
N TRP A 22 13.42 0.82 10.06
CA TRP A 22 12.78 1.03 8.78
C TRP A 22 13.78 0.95 7.62
N THR A 23 13.30 0.62 6.46
CA THR A 23 14.05 0.59 5.21
C THR A 23 13.26 1.33 4.13
N LEU A 24 13.95 2.10 3.29
CA LEU A 24 13.37 2.73 2.11
C LEU A 24 13.76 1.95 0.86
N GLU A 25 12.77 1.40 0.19
CA GLU A 25 12.91 0.81 -1.14
C GLU A 25 12.27 1.73 -2.18
N THR A 26 12.99 1.96 -3.26
CA THR A 26 12.49 2.75 -4.39
C THR A 26 12.63 1.94 -5.67
N MET A 27 11.75 2.19 -6.62
CA MET A 27 11.83 1.59 -7.94
C MET A 27 11.85 2.67 -9.01
N VAL A 28 12.83 2.60 -9.89
CA VAL A 28 13.00 3.52 -11.02
C VAL A 28 12.92 2.75 -12.34
N ASN A 29 12.57 3.45 -13.42
CA ASN A 29 12.50 2.88 -14.76
C ASN A 29 11.46 1.74 -14.94
N GLU A 30 10.47 1.66 -14.06
CA GLU A 30 9.33 0.75 -14.22
C GLU A 30 8.10 1.55 -14.66
N SER A 31 7.59 1.24 -15.85
CA SER A 31 6.43 1.93 -16.42
C SER A 31 5.09 1.32 -16.03
N LEU A 32 5.08 0.06 -15.55
CA LEU A 32 3.88 -0.61 -15.08
C LEU A 32 3.76 -0.50 -13.55
N ILE A 33 2.87 0.38 -13.08
CA ILE A 33 2.68 0.61 -11.64
C ILE A 33 2.32 -0.67 -10.89
N SER A 34 1.51 -1.55 -11.47
CA SER A 34 1.15 -2.85 -10.89
C SER A 34 2.38 -3.73 -10.69
N ARG A 35 3.27 -3.81 -11.70
CA ARG A 35 4.50 -4.59 -11.59
C ARG A 35 5.48 -3.98 -10.59
N ALA A 36 5.59 -2.65 -10.55
CA ALA A 36 6.39 -1.96 -9.54
C ALA A 36 5.95 -2.33 -8.12
N ARG A 37 4.65 -2.26 -7.82
CA ARG A 37 4.10 -2.60 -6.51
C ARG A 37 4.32 -4.08 -6.17
N ASN A 38 4.12 -4.98 -7.12
CA ASN A 38 4.36 -6.41 -6.92
C ASN A 38 5.84 -6.72 -6.65
N THR A 39 6.75 -6.05 -7.36
CA THR A 39 8.20 -6.19 -7.14
C THR A 39 8.63 -5.69 -5.76
N LEU A 40 8.15 -4.51 -5.34
CA LEU A 40 8.42 -3.98 -4.01
C LEU A 40 7.81 -4.87 -2.91
N THR A 41 6.63 -5.43 -3.16
CA THR A 41 6.02 -6.41 -2.25
C THR A 41 6.86 -7.68 -2.14
N ALA A 42 7.41 -8.19 -3.25
CA ALA A 42 8.29 -9.37 -3.23
C ALA A 42 9.56 -9.12 -2.41
N LYS A 43 10.18 -7.96 -2.56
CA LYS A 43 11.34 -7.55 -1.75
C LYS A 43 10.98 -7.48 -0.26
N PHE A 44 9.87 -6.85 0.07
CA PHE A 44 9.37 -6.77 1.45
C PHE A 44 9.12 -8.16 2.06
N LEU A 45 8.48 -9.06 1.32
CA LEU A 45 8.19 -10.41 1.82
C LEU A 45 9.44 -11.24 2.07
N HIS A 46 10.52 -10.97 1.33
CA HIS A 46 11.82 -11.59 1.52
C HIS A 46 12.51 -11.12 2.81
N MET A 47 12.22 -9.94 3.33
CA MET A 47 12.80 -9.42 4.58
C MET A 47 12.18 -10.13 5.79
N PRO A 48 12.89 -10.97 6.56
CA PRO A 48 12.29 -11.78 7.61
C PRO A 48 11.70 -10.93 8.74
N ASP A 49 12.38 -9.87 9.13
CA ASP A 49 12.05 -9.04 10.29
C ASP A 49 11.08 -7.89 9.97
N ALA A 50 10.81 -7.65 8.69
CA ALA A 50 9.86 -6.62 8.28
C ALA A 50 8.41 -7.05 8.61
N THR A 51 7.68 -6.20 9.34
CA THR A 51 6.33 -6.47 9.81
C THR A 51 5.25 -5.74 9.01
N HIS A 52 5.58 -4.58 8.47
CA HIS A 52 4.67 -3.70 7.75
C HIS A 52 5.29 -3.23 6.42
N LEU A 53 4.47 -3.11 5.40
CA LEU A 53 4.79 -2.44 4.14
C LEU A 53 3.98 -1.14 4.06
N MET A 54 4.68 -0.03 3.83
CA MET A 54 4.06 1.27 3.58
C MET A 54 4.33 1.71 2.15
N PHE A 55 3.29 1.83 1.33
CA PHE A 55 3.41 2.50 0.05
C PHE A 55 3.19 4.01 0.21
N ILE A 56 4.08 4.78 -0.39
CA ILE A 56 4.01 6.24 -0.47
C ILE A 56 4.34 6.66 -1.89
N ASP A 57 3.41 7.33 -2.57
CA ASP A 57 3.67 7.85 -3.90
C ASP A 57 4.69 9.00 -3.85
N ALA A 58 5.56 9.07 -4.87
CA ALA A 58 6.71 9.99 -4.90
C ALA A 58 6.32 11.48 -4.99
N ASP A 59 5.05 11.81 -5.02
CA ASP A 59 4.51 13.18 -5.05
C ASP A 59 3.65 13.54 -3.83
N ILE A 60 3.57 12.66 -2.84
CA ILE A 60 2.86 12.91 -1.58
C ILE A 60 3.83 13.42 -0.52
N GLY A 61 3.54 14.60 0.02
CA GLY A 61 4.20 15.14 1.22
C GLY A 61 3.42 14.75 2.47
N TRP A 62 4.13 14.40 3.54
CA TRP A 62 3.54 13.91 4.78
C TRP A 62 4.39 14.29 6.00
N GLU A 63 3.79 14.24 7.18
CA GLU A 63 4.50 14.43 8.45
C GLU A 63 4.65 13.09 9.19
N PRO A 64 5.72 12.90 9.98
CA PRO A 64 5.96 11.65 10.71
C PRO A 64 4.78 11.14 11.52
N TRP A 65 4.02 12.04 12.12
CA TRP A 65 2.87 11.68 12.93
C TRP A 65 1.75 11.02 12.12
N HIS A 66 1.62 11.29 10.82
CA HIS A 66 0.67 10.60 9.96
C HIS A 66 0.93 9.09 9.94
N LEU A 67 2.19 8.69 9.76
CA LEU A 67 2.55 7.27 9.76
C LEU A 67 2.43 6.66 11.18
N LEU A 68 2.81 7.41 12.22
CA LEU A 68 2.66 6.94 13.60
C LEU A 68 1.20 6.68 13.96
N VAL A 69 0.28 7.51 13.51
CA VAL A 69 -1.17 7.32 13.72
C VAL A 69 -1.64 6.03 13.05
N LEU A 70 -1.21 5.75 11.81
CA LEU A 70 -1.55 4.51 11.11
C LEU A 70 -0.98 3.28 11.82
N LEU A 71 0.29 3.32 12.22
CA LEU A 71 0.95 2.24 12.97
C LEU A 71 0.24 1.96 14.30
N ASN A 72 -0.13 3.01 15.02
CA ASN A 72 -0.73 2.91 16.34
C ASN A 72 -2.18 2.39 16.30
N ARG A 73 -2.86 2.49 15.14
CA ARG A 73 -4.20 1.93 14.95
C ARG A 73 -4.21 0.41 14.91
N ASP A 74 -3.08 -0.20 14.56
CA ASP A 74 -2.83 -1.65 14.59
C ASP A 74 -3.84 -2.52 13.82
N VAL A 75 -4.43 -2.01 12.73
CA VAL A 75 -5.29 -2.78 11.82
C VAL A 75 -4.50 -3.36 10.66
N ASP A 76 -5.08 -4.32 9.93
CA ASP A 76 -4.38 -5.09 8.91
C ASP A 76 -4.00 -4.27 7.67
N VAL A 77 -4.93 -3.42 7.21
CA VAL A 77 -4.77 -2.52 6.06
C VAL A 77 -5.36 -1.16 6.42
N ILE A 78 -4.59 -0.10 6.27
CA ILE A 78 -5.01 1.26 6.59
C ILE A 78 -4.34 2.28 5.69
N GLY A 79 -5.09 3.27 5.22
CA GLY A 79 -4.58 4.36 4.40
C GLY A 79 -4.81 5.73 4.99
N GLY A 80 -3.95 6.66 4.64
CA GLY A 80 -4.20 8.09 4.86
C GLY A 80 -4.91 8.71 3.66
N LEU A 81 -5.79 9.66 3.91
CA LEU A 81 -6.44 10.42 2.86
C LEU A 81 -5.46 11.43 2.23
N TYR A 82 -5.46 11.51 0.93
CA TYR A 82 -4.72 12.51 0.18
C TYR A 82 -5.59 13.08 -0.95
N PRO A 83 -5.35 14.35 -1.36
CA PRO A 83 -6.18 15.00 -2.36
C PRO A 83 -5.92 14.45 -3.76
N MET A 84 -6.97 14.34 -4.56
CA MET A 84 -6.84 14.18 -6.01
C MET A 84 -6.26 15.44 -6.65
N LYS A 85 -5.57 15.29 -7.78
CA LYS A 85 -5.03 16.41 -8.58
C LYS A 85 -6.15 17.11 -9.36
N THR A 86 -7.20 17.57 -8.67
CA THR A 86 -8.38 18.22 -9.27
C THR A 86 -8.79 19.47 -8.48
N MET A 87 -9.48 20.39 -9.18
CA MET A 87 -10.14 21.52 -8.51
C MET A 87 -11.66 21.46 -8.79
N PRO A 88 -12.54 21.60 -7.80
CA PRO A 88 -12.24 21.69 -6.36
C PRO A 88 -11.56 20.43 -5.82
N ILE A 89 -10.89 20.55 -4.67
CA ILE A 89 -10.19 19.42 -4.03
C ILE A 89 -11.20 18.30 -3.73
N LYS A 90 -10.81 17.09 -4.17
CA LYS A 90 -11.51 15.83 -3.82
C LYS A 90 -10.50 14.89 -3.17
N TRP A 91 -10.97 14.09 -2.24
CA TRP A 91 -10.14 13.11 -1.53
C TRP A 91 -10.16 11.75 -2.23
N VAL A 92 -9.03 11.04 -2.19
CA VAL A 92 -8.93 9.66 -2.70
C VAL A 92 -9.50 8.72 -1.64
N VAL A 93 -10.81 8.51 -1.68
CA VAL A 93 -11.51 7.59 -0.78
C VAL A 93 -12.76 7.02 -1.46
N ASN A 94 -13.04 5.76 -1.19
CA ASN A 94 -14.27 5.08 -1.61
C ASN A 94 -14.86 4.39 -0.38
N GLY A 95 -15.73 5.10 0.33
CA GLY A 95 -16.47 4.59 1.48
C GLY A 95 -17.55 3.58 1.09
N PHE A 96 -18.22 3.03 2.09
CA PHE A 96 -19.50 2.36 1.95
C PHE A 96 -20.61 3.41 1.98
N ASP A 97 -21.71 3.15 1.28
CA ASP A 97 -22.89 4.00 1.38
C ASP A 97 -23.37 4.05 2.84
N GLY A 98 -23.48 5.26 3.39
CA GLY A 98 -23.90 5.46 4.78
C GLY A 98 -22.82 5.18 5.84
N ALA A 99 -21.59 4.90 5.45
CA ALA A 99 -20.49 4.79 6.43
C ALA A 99 -20.16 6.16 7.01
N GLU A 100 -20.12 6.24 8.33
CA GLU A 100 -19.77 7.45 9.06
C GLU A 100 -18.33 7.35 9.61
N GLU A 101 -17.70 8.50 9.76
CA GLU A 101 -16.44 8.61 10.47
C GLU A 101 -16.65 8.29 11.96
N GLY A 102 -15.83 7.40 12.48
CA GLY A 102 -15.85 7.08 13.91
C GLY A 102 -15.38 8.25 14.77
N PRO A 103 -15.66 8.21 16.09
CA PRO A 103 -15.24 9.26 17.02
C PRO A 103 -13.72 9.42 17.14
N ASP A 104 -12.97 8.48 16.61
CA ASP A 104 -11.51 8.44 16.56
C ASP A 104 -10.93 8.99 15.22
N GLY A 105 -11.77 9.52 14.35
CA GLY A 105 -11.37 10.08 13.05
C GLY A 105 -11.09 9.03 11.97
N PHE A 106 -11.45 7.76 12.19
CA PHE A 106 -11.28 6.69 11.22
C PHE A 106 -12.61 6.21 10.66
N GLN A 107 -12.57 5.79 9.42
CA GLN A 107 -13.72 5.25 8.72
C GLN A 107 -13.35 3.94 8.00
N GLU A 108 -14.20 2.92 8.10
CA GLU A 108 -14.06 1.74 7.26
C GLU A 108 -14.43 2.10 5.81
N VAL A 109 -13.57 1.71 4.87
CA VAL A 109 -13.74 2.03 3.45
C VAL A 109 -13.73 0.77 2.60
N SER A 110 -14.41 0.80 1.47
CA SER A 110 -14.43 -0.33 0.55
C SER A 110 -13.12 -0.43 -0.24
N LYS A 111 -12.48 0.69 -0.53
CA LYS A 111 -11.27 0.79 -1.34
C LYS A 111 -10.42 1.96 -0.87
N ALA A 112 -9.14 1.74 -0.74
CA ALA A 112 -8.14 2.75 -0.42
C ALA A 112 -7.11 2.84 -1.56
N GLY A 113 -6.62 4.05 -1.83
CA GLY A 113 -5.53 4.26 -2.77
C GLY A 113 -4.18 3.90 -2.15
N THR A 114 -3.27 3.39 -2.95
CA THR A 114 -1.94 2.98 -2.52
C THR A 114 -0.94 4.13 -2.38
N GLY A 115 -1.35 5.37 -2.64
CA GLY A 115 -0.48 6.54 -2.49
C GLY A 115 -0.02 6.80 -1.06
N PHE A 116 -0.77 6.34 -0.05
CA PHE A 116 -0.38 6.37 1.36
C PHE A 116 -1.07 5.22 2.11
N LEU A 117 -0.56 3.99 1.93
CA LEU A 117 -1.21 2.75 2.38
C LEU A 117 -0.25 1.87 3.19
N LEU A 118 -0.61 1.59 4.45
CA LEU A 118 0.11 0.71 5.36
C LEU A 118 -0.57 -0.66 5.43
N MET A 119 0.20 -1.73 5.33
CA MET A 119 -0.28 -3.11 5.33
C MET A 119 0.61 -4.00 6.18
N LYS A 120 0.01 -4.87 6.99
CA LYS A 120 0.75 -5.89 7.75
C LYS A 120 1.21 -7.04 6.84
N LYS A 121 2.35 -7.62 7.16
CA LYS A 121 2.96 -8.70 6.36
C LYS A 121 2.04 -9.91 6.15
N HIS A 122 1.30 -10.31 7.17
CA HIS A 122 0.42 -11.48 7.09
C HIS A 122 -0.76 -11.30 6.10
N VAL A 123 -1.12 -10.06 5.75
CA VAL A 123 -2.13 -9.75 4.74
C VAL A 123 -1.75 -10.40 3.41
N PHE A 124 -0.51 -10.27 2.99
CA PHE A 124 0.00 -10.87 1.75
C PHE A 124 0.01 -12.41 1.83
N GLY A 125 0.32 -12.96 3.01
CA GLY A 125 0.21 -14.39 3.28
C GLY A 125 -1.20 -14.95 3.08
N LYS A 126 -2.22 -14.15 3.41
CA LYS A 126 -3.63 -14.51 3.19
C LYS A 126 -4.07 -14.24 1.75
N VAL A 127 -3.82 -13.03 1.22
CA VAL A 127 -4.27 -12.61 -0.12
C VAL A 127 -3.70 -13.49 -1.23
N GLN A 128 -2.51 -14.07 -1.07
CA GLN A 128 -1.95 -14.99 -2.06
C GLN A 128 -2.81 -16.23 -2.32
N SER A 129 -3.74 -16.58 -1.42
CA SER A 129 -4.69 -17.72 -1.60
C SER A 129 -5.88 -17.34 -2.49
N HIS A 130 -6.10 -16.05 -2.75
CA HIS A 130 -7.19 -15.59 -3.61
C HIS A 130 -6.98 -16.06 -5.06
N PRO A 131 -8.01 -16.60 -5.75
CA PRO A 131 -7.86 -17.17 -7.09
C PRO A 131 -7.36 -16.20 -8.17
N ALA A 132 -7.55 -14.89 -7.99
CA ALA A 132 -7.04 -13.86 -8.90
C ALA A 132 -5.53 -13.61 -8.74
N VAL A 133 -4.94 -13.95 -7.60
CA VAL A 133 -3.51 -13.71 -7.34
C VAL A 133 -2.70 -14.85 -7.96
N LYS A 134 -1.90 -14.55 -8.97
CA LYS A 134 -1.10 -15.50 -9.72
C LYS A 134 0.38 -15.25 -9.54
N GLN A 135 1.16 -16.31 -9.50
CA GLN A 135 2.61 -16.22 -9.61
C GLN A 135 3.00 -15.94 -11.07
N TYR A 136 4.01 -15.11 -11.27
CA TYR A 136 4.57 -14.83 -12.60
C TYR A 136 6.09 -14.97 -12.60
N LYS A 137 6.67 -15.09 -13.81
CA LYS A 137 8.11 -15.25 -13.97
C LYS A 137 8.83 -13.90 -13.79
N ASN A 138 10.02 -13.99 -13.24
CA ASN A 138 10.98 -12.90 -13.21
C ASN A 138 11.60 -12.70 -14.60
N ASP A 139 11.10 -11.73 -15.34
CA ASP A 139 11.57 -11.37 -16.68
C ASP A 139 12.22 -9.99 -16.75
N ILE A 140 12.41 -9.35 -15.59
CA ILE A 140 13.00 -8.00 -15.47
C ILE A 140 14.39 -8.01 -14.81
N GLY A 141 14.98 -9.21 -14.61
CA GLY A 141 16.33 -9.35 -14.09
C GLY A 141 16.49 -9.09 -12.60
N LEU A 142 15.44 -9.32 -11.81
CA LEU A 142 15.55 -9.33 -10.35
C LEU A 142 16.40 -10.52 -9.88
N ASP A 143 16.97 -10.41 -8.69
CA ASP A 143 17.64 -11.55 -8.06
C ASP A 143 16.65 -12.71 -7.88
N PRO A 144 17.00 -13.94 -8.26
CA PRO A 144 16.14 -15.13 -8.14
C PRO A 144 15.62 -15.41 -6.72
N ILE A 145 16.25 -14.85 -5.69
CA ILE A 145 15.75 -14.97 -4.30
C ILE A 145 14.33 -14.45 -4.13
N TYR A 146 13.86 -13.56 -5.01
CA TYR A 146 12.52 -12.97 -4.96
C TYR A 146 11.47 -13.78 -5.73
N ASP A 147 11.86 -14.77 -6.55
CA ASP A 147 10.96 -15.45 -7.48
C ASP A 147 9.74 -16.08 -6.81
N GLN A 148 9.92 -16.67 -5.61
CA GLN A 148 8.82 -17.26 -4.85
C GLN A 148 7.76 -16.25 -4.37
N TYR A 149 8.10 -14.97 -4.32
CA TYR A 149 7.25 -13.88 -3.85
C TYR A 149 6.63 -13.07 -4.98
N LEU A 150 7.04 -13.30 -6.24
CA LEU A 150 6.52 -12.58 -7.40
C LEU A 150 5.11 -13.04 -7.74
N LYS A 151 4.12 -12.31 -7.20
CA LYS A 151 2.69 -12.58 -7.42
C LYS A 151 1.94 -11.30 -7.75
N THR A 152 0.82 -11.45 -8.46
CA THR A 152 -0.05 -10.33 -8.87
C THR A 152 -0.94 -9.86 -7.72
N TYR A 153 -0.34 -9.44 -6.60
CA TYR A 153 -1.08 -8.83 -5.48
C TYR A 153 -1.80 -7.56 -5.91
N PHE A 154 -1.11 -6.76 -6.72
CA PHE A 154 -1.60 -5.52 -7.32
C PHE A 154 -1.71 -5.72 -8.83
N ASP A 155 -2.93 -5.85 -9.34
CA ASP A 155 -3.19 -6.00 -10.76
C ASP A 155 -4.49 -5.29 -11.13
N THR A 156 -4.64 -4.92 -12.37
CA THR A 156 -5.89 -4.35 -12.86
C THR A 156 -6.87 -5.46 -13.21
N ALA A 157 -8.16 -5.21 -13.01
CA ALA A 157 -9.21 -6.17 -13.33
C ALA A 157 -10.47 -5.50 -13.89
N VAL A 158 -11.27 -6.26 -14.62
CA VAL A 158 -12.64 -5.86 -14.94
C VAL A 158 -13.59 -6.68 -14.06
N ARG A 159 -14.34 -6.00 -13.19
CA ARG A 159 -15.36 -6.60 -12.32
C ARG A 159 -16.67 -5.86 -12.52
N GLN A 160 -17.76 -6.58 -12.72
CA GLN A 160 -19.09 -6.00 -12.90
C GLN A 160 -19.14 -4.90 -13.98
N ASN A 161 -18.47 -5.14 -15.12
CA ASN A 161 -18.33 -4.21 -16.25
C ASN A 161 -17.59 -2.89 -15.90
N ARG A 162 -16.88 -2.82 -14.77
CA ARG A 162 -16.07 -1.67 -14.36
C ARG A 162 -14.59 -2.02 -14.34
N TYR A 163 -13.77 -1.11 -14.84
CA TYR A 163 -12.31 -1.23 -14.76
C TYR A 163 -11.85 -0.87 -13.34
N TYR A 164 -11.14 -1.80 -12.71
CA TYR A 164 -10.53 -1.63 -11.38
C TYR A 164 -9.03 -1.40 -11.55
N SER A 165 -8.54 -0.34 -10.90
CA SER A 165 -7.11 -0.11 -10.72
C SER A 165 -6.49 -1.18 -9.81
N GLU A 166 -5.17 -1.21 -9.74
CA GLU A 166 -4.43 -2.20 -8.98
C GLU A 166 -4.70 -2.14 -7.48
N ASP A 167 -4.87 -0.93 -6.93
CA ASP A 167 -5.24 -0.67 -5.54
C ASP A 167 -6.66 -1.16 -5.21
N TRP A 168 -7.62 -0.87 -6.08
CA TRP A 168 -9.00 -1.35 -5.93
C TRP A 168 -9.08 -2.87 -6.02
N THR A 169 -8.33 -3.47 -6.94
CA THR A 169 -8.27 -4.92 -7.09
C THR A 169 -7.67 -5.58 -5.85
N PHE A 170 -6.60 -5.01 -5.30
CA PHE A 170 -6.03 -5.49 -4.04
C PHE A 170 -7.05 -5.43 -2.89
N CYS A 171 -7.72 -4.30 -2.70
CA CYS A 171 -8.73 -4.14 -1.65
C CYS A 171 -9.88 -5.14 -1.79
N GLU A 172 -10.39 -5.36 -3.01
CA GLU A 172 -11.45 -6.35 -3.25
C GLU A 172 -10.96 -7.78 -2.99
N ASN A 173 -9.77 -8.17 -3.47
CA ASN A 173 -9.19 -9.49 -3.20
C ASN A 173 -9.01 -9.72 -1.69
N TRP A 174 -8.61 -8.69 -0.93
CA TRP A 174 -8.50 -8.76 0.52
C TRP A 174 -9.86 -8.97 1.18
N ARG A 175 -10.88 -8.23 0.74
CA ARG A 175 -12.25 -8.34 1.26
C ARG A 175 -12.94 -9.65 0.88
N ASP A 176 -12.72 -10.16 -0.32
CA ASP A 176 -13.28 -11.44 -0.80
C ASP A 176 -12.88 -12.62 0.11
N ILE A 177 -11.74 -12.50 0.81
CA ILE A 177 -11.27 -13.50 1.78
C ILE A 177 -11.55 -13.13 3.25
N GLY A 178 -12.41 -12.15 3.50
CA GLY A 178 -12.86 -11.74 4.84
C GLY A 178 -12.00 -10.66 5.50
N GLY A 179 -11.12 -10.00 4.77
CA GLY A 179 -10.33 -8.87 5.26
C GLY A 179 -11.14 -7.58 5.40
N LYS A 180 -10.65 -6.68 6.23
CA LYS A 180 -11.20 -5.33 6.47
C LYS A 180 -10.14 -4.28 6.25
#